data_8a95d808d17e4dab002326b33b098145
#
_entry.id   8a95d808d17e4dab002326b33b098145
#
_cell.length_a   1.000
_cell.length_b   1.000
_cell.length_c   1.000
_cell.angle_alpha   90.00
_cell.angle_beta   90.00
_cell.angle_gamma   90.00
#
_symmetry.space_group_name_H-M   'P 1'
#
loop_
_entity.id
_entity.type
_entity.pdbx_description
1 polymer ?
#
loop_
_entity_poly.entity_id
_entity_poly.type
_entity_poly.pdbx_seq_one_letter_code
_entity_poly.pdbx_strand_id
1 'polypeptide(L)'
;MLLLPSLLALLFATSLFVVHGTEGVRLVNVLLHDASTLHVWVRPAKEGEIAKVYLCPPTEAGTIEEQSGQLIAECKQYTSDFWHDFIEIDDKAAGAYTLTWTETTQTSLVYVFETKTVLEEGIRILFIGEEAKLPSFEGSYHFRAPFGWTSDPCGFNKSTDGLYTMHWGHAVSKDLINWIHLPIFMIPPNLVHFDVGNGHFTGSSINLPNGELGVFWSQRIADFSSSTVAENPWREVQQYVTTKGLIRPDWTTHKTVIERFPTVDPPLGNSFHDPVVFLGPGGYYYMTVGVERKDWSAGVVLLYKNKNKQVDQLDRDWEYQGILYEDNRDGLRMCECPILIAMGDPLNANTEWVLSYVSDKGSSSVLGKDAEGRERMNPLFVGHFDGRKFQHRFEQKMDFVGGSFAYQGFYDKQSGRTHLIGWITDISWEFILSENGQYLMVRPLPELASLREKKQPHVITKGQQLHLVKGQAELVFKFGWDNGREETFELHLTPTHTNGKKLEFRIDNNGIELITPTAWLTSNKRLVVYNAMPTKMHIFIDLNTVEYFADDGRWSGAIRLPDASLEKGTVELKSAPRMLKESSMWYLNYKAHKSAYLQQI
;
A
#
# COMPACT_ATOMS: atom_id res chain seq x y z
N MET A 1 34.96 16.97 42.67
CA MET A 1 34.04 16.05 43.32
C MET A 1 32.63 16.33 42.79
N LEU A 2 32.27 15.67 41.76
CA LEU A 2 30.90 15.59 41.15
C LEU A 2 31.04 14.98 39.75
N LEU A 3 31.11 13.67 39.71
CA LEU A 3 30.97 12.84 38.52
C LEU A 3 30.41 11.48 38.98
N LEU A 4 29.20 11.26 38.62
CA LEU A 4 28.43 10.04 38.46
C LEU A 4 26.95 10.36 38.78
N PRO A 5 26.08 10.36 37.78
CA PRO A 5 25.40 9.16 37.36
C PRO A 5 25.17 9.18 35.82
N SER A 6 26.03 8.58 35.07
CA SER A 6 25.83 8.36 33.61
C SER A 6 26.29 7.01 33.13
N LEU A 7 26.49 6.05 34.04
CA LEU A 7 26.98 4.71 33.66
C LEU A 7 25.97 3.58 33.87
N LEU A 8 24.73 3.85 34.29
CA LEU A 8 23.69 2.82 34.45
C LEU A 8 22.69 2.74 33.29
N ALA A 9 22.75 3.67 32.34
CA ALA A 9 21.84 3.69 31.18
C ALA A 9 22.38 2.97 29.95
N LEU A 10 23.55 2.33 30.00
CA LEU A 10 24.20 1.74 28.82
C LEU A 10 24.28 0.21 28.85
N LEU A 11 23.56 -0.48 29.72
CA LEU A 11 23.63 -1.94 29.85
C LEU A 11 22.31 -2.69 29.61
N PHE A 12 21.26 -2.02 29.12
CA PHE A 12 19.98 -2.64 28.77
C PHE A 12 19.57 -2.47 27.30
N ALA A 13 20.51 -2.14 26.44
CA ALA A 13 20.31 -2.32 25.00
C ALA A 13 20.82 -3.73 24.64
N THR A 14 19.92 -4.53 24.09
CA THR A 14 20.17 -5.79 23.41
C THR A 14 20.30 -7.05 24.27
N SER A 15 19.25 -7.84 24.22
CA SER A 15 19.34 -9.25 23.83
C SER A 15 17.94 -9.81 23.64
N LEU A 16 17.49 -9.88 22.40
CA LEU A 16 16.52 -10.88 21.99
C LEU A 16 17.25 -12.23 22.04
N PHE A 17 17.30 -12.88 23.19
CA PHE A 17 17.67 -14.28 23.24
C PHE A 17 16.41 -15.10 22.98
N VAL A 18 16.29 -15.64 21.76
CA VAL A 18 15.52 -16.87 21.58
C VAL A 18 16.32 -17.94 22.26
N VAL A 19 16.09 -18.16 23.55
CA VAL A 19 16.63 -19.31 24.25
C VAL A 19 15.79 -20.51 23.81
N HIS A 20 16.40 -21.46 23.10
CA HIS A 20 15.84 -22.78 22.92
C HIS A 20 15.80 -23.44 24.31
N GLY A 21 14.68 -23.24 25.01
CA GLY A 21 14.30 -24.04 26.15
C GLY A 21 13.95 -25.46 25.69
N THR A 22 13.94 -26.40 26.61
CA THR A 22 13.50 -27.78 26.42
C THR A 22 12.34 -27.88 25.45
N GLU A 23 12.41 -28.86 24.54
CA GLU A 23 11.46 -29.08 23.42
C GLU A 23 10.05 -28.59 23.74
N GLY A 24 9.57 -27.58 22.98
CA GLY A 24 8.18 -27.20 22.95
C GLY A 24 7.79 -25.79 23.38
N VAL A 25 8.61 -25.07 24.14
CA VAL A 25 8.24 -23.72 24.63
C VAL A 25 9.00 -22.65 23.86
N ARG A 26 8.30 -21.68 23.27
CA ARG A 26 8.92 -20.48 22.70
C ARG A 26 8.91 -19.34 23.69
N LEU A 27 10.01 -18.63 23.80
CA LEU A 27 10.23 -17.56 24.76
C LEU A 27 10.54 -16.24 24.05
N VAL A 28 9.84 -15.20 24.41
CA VAL A 28 10.10 -13.83 23.92
C VAL A 28 10.15 -12.89 25.11
N ASN A 29 11.27 -12.21 25.31
CA ASN A 29 11.38 -11.19 26.34
C ASN A 29 10.69 -9.90 25.90
N VAL A 30 9.93 -9.30 26.79
CA VAL A 30 9.21 -8.06 26.54
C VAL A 30 9.35 -7.11 27.73
N LEU A 31 9.68 -5.85 27.42
CA LEU A 31 9.60 -4.76 28.40
C LEU A 31 8.27 -4.04 28.17
N LEU A 32 7.41 -4.07 29.17
CA LEU A 32 6.13 -3.37 29.19
C LEU A 32 6.25 -2.12 30.03
N HIS A 33 5.80 -1.02 29.48
CA HIS A 33 5.71 0.28 30.15
C HIS A 33 4.27 0.54 30.60
N ASP A 34 4.09 1.57 31.40
CA ASP A 34 2.79 2.12 31.73
C ASP A 34 1.96 2.44 30.47
N ALA A 35 0.71 2.00 30.46
CA ALA A 35 -0.22 2.12 29.32
C ALA A 35 0.24 1.41 28.02
N SER A 36 1.05 0.37 28.12
CA SER A 36 1.36 -0.51 27.00
C SER A 36 0.14 -1.36 26.63
N THR A 37 -0.04 -1.61 25.33
CA THR A 37 -0.98 -2.59 24.79
C THR A 37 -0.22 -3.66 24.02
N LEU A 38 -0.47 -4.92 24.35
CA LEU A 38 0.16 -6.08 23.73
C LEU A 38 -0.85 -6.79 22.83
N HIS A 39 -0.51 -6.98 21.58
CA HIS A 39 -1.30 -7.71 20.60
C HIS A 39 -0.63 -9.04 20.24
N VAL A 40 -1.43 -10.10 20.17
CA VAL A 40 -0.99 -11.44 19.79
C VAL A 40 -1.94 -12.07 18.76
N TRP A 41 -1.37 -12.81 17.81
CA TRP A 41 -2.12 -13.63 16.84
C TRP A 41 -1.70 -15.07 17.00
N VAL A 42 -2.67 -15.91 17.40
CA VAL A 42 -2.45 -17.30 17.76
C VAL A 42 -3.51 -18.21 17.15
N ARG A 43 -3.16 -19.47 16.95
CA ARG A 43 -4.10 -20.55 16.64
C ARG A 43 -3.58 -21.88 17.21
N PRO A 44 -4.44 -22.89 17.36
CA PRO A 44 -3.98 -24.25 17.64
C PRO A 44 -3.04 -24.73 16.52
N ALA A 45 -1.98 -25.46 16.87
CA ALA A 45 -1.07 -26.05 15.89
C ALA A 45 -1.75 -27.15 15.08
N LYS A 46 -2.70 -27.87 15.72
CA LYS A 46 -3.49 -28.95 15.08
C LYS A 46 -4.94 -28.93 15.57
N GLU A 47 -5.80 -29.57 14.82
CA GLU A 47 -7.20 -29.77 15.19
C GLU A 47 -7.31 -30.53 16.53
N GLY A 48 -8.17 -30.04 17.42
CA GLY A 48 -8.37 -30.59 18.77
C GLY A 48 -7.41 -30.10 19.82
N GLU A 49 -6.38 -29.35 19.46
CA GLU A 49 -5.47 -28.70 20.41
C GLU A 49 -6.03 -27.34 20.87
N ILE A 50 -5.45 -26.79 21.95
CA ILE A 50 -5.77 -25.47 22.47
C ILE A 50 -4.50 -24.63 22.45
N ALA A 51 -4.57 -23.51 21.74
CA ALA A 51 -3.50 -22.51 21.75
C ALA A 51 -3.58 -21.65 23.01
N LYS A 52 -2.45 -21.43 23.66
CA LYS A 52 -2.35 -20.60 24.87
C LYS A 52 -1.06 -19.80 24.87
N VAL A 53 -1.17 -18.53 25.28
CA VAL A 53 -0.03 -17.63 25.50
C VAL A 53 -0.08 -17.12 26.94
N TYR A 54 1.06 -17.12 27.58
CA TYR A 54 1.22 -16.66 28.96
C TYR A 54 2.20 -15.51 29.05
N LEU A 55 1.93 -14.57 29.93
CA LEU A 55 2.84 -13.49 30.32
C LEU A 55 3.43 -13.83 31.68
N CYS A 56 4.72 -14.16 31.71
CA CYS A 56 5.42 -14.60 32.91
C CYS A 56 6.26 -13.45 33.48
N PRO A 57 6.15 -13.09 34.75
CA PRO A 57 7.03 -12.12 35.39
C PRO A 57 8.48 -12.68 35.46
N PRO A 58 9.48 -11.80 35.58
CA PRO A 58 10.87 -12.24 35.71
C PRO A 58 11.05 -13.05 36.96
N THR A 59 11.65 -14.23 36.85
CA THR A 59 12.02 -15.07 37.98
C THR A 59 13.47 -14.79 38.37
N GLU A 60 13.79 -14.76 39.69
CA GLU A 60 15.13 -14.54 40.20
C GLU A 60 16.13 -15.64 39.78
N ALA A 61 15.68 -16.79 39.32
CA ALA A 61 16.49 -17.96 38.99
C ALA A 61 16.64 -18.26 37.50
N GLY A 62 16.06 -17.50 36.59
CA GLY A 62 16.13 -17.79 35.14
C GLY A 62 15.43 -19.10 34.71
N THR A 63 14.73 -19.78 35.62
CA THR A 63 13.90 -20.95 35.31
C THR A 63 12.45 -20.48 35.16
N ILE A 64 11.90 -20.67 33.99
CA ILE A 64 10.49 -20.31 33.68
C ILE A 64 9.66 -21.56 33.97
N GLU A 65 8.83 -21.49 35.03
CA GLU A 65 7.77 -22.47 35.21
C GLU A 65 6.57 -22.03 34.35
N GLU A 66 6.20 -22.81 33.34
CA GLU A 66 5.08 -22.56 32.43
C GLU A 66 3.76 -22.23 33.15
N GLN A 67 3.60 -22.63 34.38
CA GLN A 67 2.38 -22.48 35.17
C GLN A 67 2.33 -21.19 36.02
N SER A 68 3.39 -20.40 36.05
CA SER A 68 3.47 -19.19 36.90
C SER A 68 2.99 -17.92 36.18
N GLY A 69 2.71 -17.99 34.87
CA GLY A 69 2.34 -16.86 34.06
C GLY A 69 0.83 -16.57 34.05
N GLN A 70 0.50 -15.31 33.78
CA GLN A 70 -0.87 -14.91 33.47
C GLN A 70 -1.24 -15.39 32.08
N LEU A 71 -2.33 -16.15 31.92
CA LEU A 71 -2.90 -16.47 30.61
C LEU A 71 -3.43 -15.19 29.96
N ILE A 72 -2.90 -14.83 28.79
CA ILE A 72 -3.26 -13.59 28.06
C ILE A 72 -4.00 -13.86 26.75
N ALA A 73 -3.86 -15.06 26.18
CA ALA A 73 -4.61 -15.46 25.00
C ALA A 73 -4.91 -16.96 25.03
N GLU A 74 -6.12 -17.34 24.66
CA GLU A 74 -6.55 -18.72 24.48
C GLU A 74 -7.40 -18.85 23.21
N CYS A 75 -7.05 -19.78 22.32
CA CYS A 75 -7.84 -20.12 21.14
C CYS A 75 -8.05 -21.63 21.07
N LYS A 76 -9.31 -22.03 20.92
CA LYS A 76 -9.75 -23.45 20.79
C LYS A 76 -10.13 -23.81 19.36
N GLN A 77 -10.27 -22.80 18.51
CA GLN A 77 -10.74 -22.99 17.15
C GLN A 77 -9.55 -23.17 16.21
N TYR A 78 -9.45 -24.34 15.62
CA TYR A 78 -8.49 -24.64 14.56
C TYR A 78 -9.07 -24.14 13.23
N THR A 79 -8.39 -23.16 12.64
CA THR A 79 -8.74 -22.56 11.34
C THR A 79 -7.44 -22.26 10.57
N SER A 80 -7.54 -21.95 9.29
CA SER A 80 -6.43 -21.42 8.51
C SER A 80 -5.92 -20.09 9.05
N ASP A 81 -6.78 -19.35 9.75
CA ASP A 81 -6.52 -18.00 10.24
C ASP A 81 -6.09 -17.98 11.69
N PHE A 82 -5.40 -16.89 12.08
CA PHE A 82 -4.95 -16.68 13.44
C PHE A 82 -5.99 -15.89 14.23
N TRP A 83 -6.30 -16.36 15.42
CA TRP A 83 -7.08 -15.61 16.40
C TRP A 83 -6.28 -14.42 16.91
N HIS A 84 -6.88 -13.24 16.92
CA HIS A 84 -6.30 -12.04 17.50
C HIS A 84 -6.84 -11.79 18.89
N ASP A 85 -5.93 -11.56 19.83
CA ASP A 85 -6.23 -11.12 21.18
C ASP A 85 -5.32 -9.98 21.59
N PHE A 86 -5.71 -9.18 22.57
CA PHE A 86 -4.90 -8.10 23.09
C PHE A 86 -5.12 -7.91 24.60
N ILE A 87 -4.12 -7.39 25.27
CA ILE A 87 -4.17 -7.02 26.68
C ILE A 87 -3.68 -5.58 26.86
N GLU A 88 -4.43 -4.78 27.58
CA GLU A 88 -4.00 -3.45 28.03
C GLU A 88 -3.26 -3.62 29.37
N ILE A 89 -2.06 -3.07 29.45
CA ILE A 89 -1.19 -3.16 30.63
C ILE A 89 -1.37 -1.89 31.45
N ASP A 90 -1.71 -2.03 32.72
CA ASP A 90 -1.79 -0.93 33.67
C ASP A 90 -0.44 -0.61 34.33
N ASP A 91 -0.35 0.53 35.02
CA ASP A 91 0.86 1.02 35.70
C ASP A 91 1.50 0.01 36.65
N LYS A 92 0.67 -0.86 37.26
CA LYS A 92 1.15 -1.85 38.23
C LYS A 92 1.77 -3.07 37.58
N ALA A 93 1.43 -3.28 36.30
CA ALA A 93 1.93 -4.38 35.50
C ALA A 93 3.13 -3.99 34.64
N ALA A 94 3.61 -2.73 34.71
CA ALA A 94 4.82 -2.32 34.00
C ALA A 94 6.06 -3.07 34.51
N GLY A 95 6.91 -3.55 33.60
CA GLY A 95 8.12 -4.29 33.95
C GLY A 95 8.64 -5.19 32.82
N ALA A 96 9.69 -5.95 33.15
CA ALA A 96 10.23 -6.96 32.25
C ALA A 96 9.45 -8.27 32.42
N TYR A 97 9.02 -8.85 31.30
CA TYR A 97 8.27 -10.10 31.26
C TYR A 97 8.84 -11.04 30.23
N THR A 98 8.39 -12.29 30.27
CA THR A 98 8.63 -13.26 29.21
C THR A 98 7.28 -13.78 28.70
N LEU A 99 7.06 -13.70 27.38
CA LEU A 99 5.96 -14.38 26.73
C LEU A 99 6.33 -15.82 26.47
N THR A 100 5.43 -16.74 26.81
CA THR A 100 5.60 -18.17 26.56
C THR A 100 4.37 -18.75 25.88
N TRP A 101 4.59 -19.73 25.01
CA TRP A 101 3.52 -20.55 24.43
C TRP A 101 3.99 -21.97 24.16
N THR A 102 3.05 -22.89 24.24
CA THR A 102 3.30 -24.33 24.12
C THR A 102 3.46 -24.79 22.66
N GLU A 103 3.90 -26.02 22.42
CA GLU A 103 3.93 -26.64 21.08
C GLU A 103 2.56 -26.74 20.40
N THR A 104 1.48 -26.78 21.21
CA THR A 104 0.11 -26.78 20.71
C THR A 104 -0.34 -25.42 20.17
N THR A 105 0.52 -24.40 20.28
CA THR A 105 0.24 -23.02 19.89
C THR A 105 1.11 -22.62 18.71
N GLN A 106 0.48 -22.18 17.65
CA GLN A 106 1.10 -21.49 16.53
C GLN A 106 0.87 -19.99 16.68
N THR A 107 1.94 -19.18 16.63
CA THR A 107 1.90 -17.73 16.77
C THR A 107 2.44 -17.10 15.50
N SER A 108 1.68 -16.23 14.84
CA SER A 108 2.13 -15.53 13.62
C SER A 108 2.74 -14.17 13.92
N LEU A 109 2.22 -13.46 14.92
CA LEU A 109 2.63 -12.10 15.20
C LEU A 109 2.45 -11.74 16.66
N VAL A 110 3.42 -11.01 17.21
CA VAL A 110 3.31 -10.34 18.52
C VAL A 110 3.93 -8.96 18.41
N TYR A 111 3.22 -7.93 18.83
CA TYR A 111 3.76 -6.59 18.98
C TYR A 111 3.18 -5.86 20.20
N VAL A 112 3.89 -4.83 20.63
CA VAL A 112 3.49 -3.95 21.73
C VAL A 112 3.60 -2.50 21.29
N PHE A 113 2.77 -1.64 21.86
CA PHE A 113 2.83 -0.21 21.67
C PHE A 113 2.32 0.52 22.91
N GLU A 114 2.63 1.81 23.00
CA GLU A 114 2.16 2.71 24.04
C GLU A 114 1.18 3.70 23.43
N THR A 115 -0.05 3.70 23.90
CA THR A 115 -1.13 4.52 23.32
C THR A 115 -0.79 6.02 23.26
N LYS A 116 0.01 6.51 24.22
CA LYS A 116 0.37 7.95 24.31
C LYS A 116 1.41 8.36 23.26
N THR A 117 2.29 7.46 22.83
CA THR A 117 3.44 7.76 21.95
C THR A 117 3.39 7.05 20.62
N VAL A 118 2.38 6.22 20.38
CA VAL A 118 2.31 5.34 19.19
C VAL A 118 2.33 6.10 17.86
N LEU A 119 1.80 7.32 17.79
CA LEU A 119 1.87 8.15 16.58
C LEU A 119 3.29 8.66 16.26
N GLU A 120 4.20 8.61 17.25
CA GLU A 120 5.59 9.05 17.10
C GLU A 120 6.55 7.87 17.07
N GLU A 121 6.29 6.83 17.86
CA GLU A 121 7.18 5.67 18.05
C GLU A 121 6.72 4.44 17.28
N GLY A 122 5.42 4.32 17.00
CA GLY A 122 4.82 3.19 16.31
C GLY A 122 4.72 1.94 17.17
N ILE A 123 4.43 0.80 16.51
CA ILE A 123 4.46 -0.51 17.13
C ILE A 123 5.90 -1.02 17.25
N ARG A 124 6.15 -1.80 18.29
CA ARG A 124 7.39 -2.57 18.46
C ARG A 124 7.08 -4.06 18.28
N ILE A 125 7.56 -4.64 17.20
CA ILE A 125 7.35 -6.05 16.90
C ILE A 125 8.27 -6.88 17.79
N LEU A 126 7.70 -7.87 18.47
CA LEU A 126 8.40 -8.78 19.37
C LEU A 126 8.63 -10.15 18.74
N PHE A 127 7.72 -10.58 17.87
CA PHE A 127 7.80 -11.87 17.19
C PHE A 127 7.06 -11.82 15.84
N ILE A 128 7.64 -12.46 14.82
CA ILE A 128 7.03 -12.74 13.52
C ILE A 128 7.21 -14.22 13.20
N GLY A 129 6.10 -14.95 13.00
CA GLY A 129 6.10 -16.32 12.52
C GLY A 129 6.53 -16.42 11.04
N GLU A 130 6.93 -17.61 10.60
CA GLU A 130 7.44 -17.82 9.23
C GLU A 130 6.43 -17.39 8.16
N GLU A 131 5.14 -17.63 8.40
CA GLU A 131 4.03 -17.27 7.50
C GLU A 131 3.79 -15.78 7.37
N ALA A 132 4.25 -14.98 8.34
CA ALA A 132 4.11 -13.53 8.34
C ALA A 132 5.42 -12.79 7.97
N LYS A 133 6.49 -13.52 7.66
CA LYS A 133 7.76 -12.93 7.25
C LYS A 133 7.68 -12.39 5.83
N LEU A 134 8.20 -11.20 5.64
CA LEU A 134 8.37 -10.61 4.33
C LEU A 134 9.59 -11.22 3.60
N PRO A 135 9.56 -11.25 2.26
CA PRO A 135 10.76 -11.55 1.47
C PRO A 135 11.91 -10.59 1.81
N SER A 136 13.13 -11.12 1.87
CA SER A 136 14.32 -10.38 2.32
C SER A 136 14.79 -9.25 1.39
N PHE A 137 14.25 -9.18 0.17
CA PHE A 137 14.68 -8.25 -0.89
C PHE A 137 13.59 -7.25 -1.31
N GLU A 138 12.60 -6.98 -0.45
CA GLU A 138 11.60 -5.94 -0.73
C GLU A 138 12.19 -4.54 -0.61
N GLY A 139 11.61 -3.58 -1.35
CA GLY A 139 11.98 -2.17 -1.34
C GLY A 139 12.03 -1.57 0.07
N SER A 140 12.85 -0.58 0.30
CA SER A 140 13.11 -0.05 1.63
C SER A 140 12.55 1.35 1.87
N TYR A 141 12.52 2.23 0.87
CA TYR A 141 11.87 3.54 1.02
C TYR A 141 10.48 3.61 0.39
N HIS A 142 10.09 2.59 -0.37
CA HIS A 142 8.70 2.34 -0.68
C HIS A 142 7.97 1.92 0.59
N PHE A 143 6.73 2.35 0.75
CA PHE A 143 5.91 1.85 1.86
C PHE A 143 5.76 0.33 1.76
N ARG A 144 5.91 -0.34 2.88
CA ARG A 144 5.62 -1.77 3.00
C ARG A 144 5.06 -2.07 4.38
N ALA A 145 4.17 -3.03 4.46
CA ALA A 145 3.78 -3.57 5.75
C ALA A 145 5.02 -4.17 6.46
N PRO A 146 5.14 -4.07 7.78
CA PRO A 146 6.28 -4.63 8.50
C PRO A 146 6.18 -6.16 8.65
N PHE A 147 5.05 -6.75 8.29
CA PHE A 147 4.77 -8.17 8.33
C PHE A 147 3.58 -8.50 7.42
N GLY A 148 3.48 -9.77 7.03
CA GLY A 148 2.35 -10.28 6.24
C GLY A 148 2.38 -9.80 4.78
N TRP A 149 1.23 -9.79 4.16
CA TRP A 149 1.04 -9.40 2.78
C TRP A 149 0.51 -7.98 2.67
N THR A 150 1.12 -7.16 1.82
CA THR A 150 0.64 -5.82 1.46
C THR A 150 -0.31 -5.95 0.28
N SER A 151 -1.50 -5.38 0.41
CA SER A 151 -2.53 -5.31 -0.64
C SER A 151 -2.85 -3.86 -0.97
N ASP A 152 -4.08 -3.61 -1.47
CA ASP A 152 -4.54 -2.30 -1.87
C ASP A 152 -4.34 -1.24 -0.78
N PRO A 153 -3.89 -0.02 -1.12
CA PRO A 153 -3.90 1.07 -0.17
C PRO A 153 -5.34 1.40 0.22
N CYS A 154 -5.59 1.46 1.52
CA CYS A 154 -6.91 1.71 2.07
C CYS A 154 -6.93 3.00 2.89
N GLY A 155 -7.98 3.81 2.72
CA GLY A 155 -8.18 5.01 3.52
C GLY A 155 -7.04 6.03 3.43
N PHE A 156 -6.30 6.09 2.31
CA PHE A 156 -5.21 7.05 2.13
C PHE A 156 -5.72 8.48 2.18
N ASN A 157 -5.23 9.25 3.16
CA ASN A 157 -5.69 10.61 3.43
C ASN A 157 -4.60 11.40 4.17
N LYS A 158 -4.84 12.69 4.41
CA LYS A 158 -4.04 13.53 5.29
C LYS A 158 -4.94 14.06 6.40
N SER A 159 -4.63 13.73 7.64
CA SER A 159 -5.38 14.17 8.82
C SER A 159 -5.32 15.70 8.99
N THR A 160 -6.19 16.24 9.83
CA THR A 160 -6.20 17.66 10.20
C THR A 160 -4.90 18.08 10.87
N ASP A 161 -4.22 17.17 11.55
CA ASP A 161 -2.93 17.38 12.20
C ASP A 161 -1.74 17.26 11.22
N GLY A 162 -2.02 17.07 9.93
CA GLY A 162 -1.04 17.03 8.86
C GLY A 162 -0.33 15.70 8.68
N LEU A 163 -0.80 14.62 9.30
CA LEU A 163 -0.27 13.27 9.11
C LEU A 163 -0.94 12.61 7.91
N TYR A 164 -0.14 12.08 7.00
CA TYR A 164 -0.64 11.14 5.99
C TYR A 164 -0.93 9.81 6.65
N THR A 165 -2.07 9.20 6.31
CA THR A 165 -2.57 7.99 6.96
C THR A 165 -2.93 6.93 5.94
N MET A 166 -2.68 5.68 6.27
CA MET A 166 -3.22 4.50 5.59
C MET A 166 -3.79 3.55 6.62
N HIS A 167 -4.90 2.88 6.30
CA HIS A 167 -5.67 2.06 7.22
C HIS A 167 -5.79 0.62 6.73
N TRP A 168 -6.35 -0.21 7.54
CA TRP A 168 -6.48 -1.65 7.69
C TRP A 168 -5.21 -2.29 8.26
N GLY A 169 -4.14 -2.51 7.50
CA GLY A 169 -2.78 -2.45 8.05
C GLY A 169 -2.56 -1.01 8.44
N HIS A 170 -1.89 -0.44 9.22
CA HIS A 170 -2.05 0.94 9.65
C HIS A 170 -0.70 1.66 9.74
N ALA A 171 -0.63 2.83 9.18
CA ALA A 171 0.58 3.65 9.23
C ALA A 171 0.28 5.14 9.10
N VAL A 172 1.19 5.97 9.61
CA VAL A 172 1.17 7.42 9.46
C VAL A 172 2.52 7.94 8.98
N SER A 173 2.51 9.04 8.24
CA SER A 173 3.71 9.72 7.78
C SER A 173 3.56 11.23 7.81
N LYS A 174 4.66 11.96 8.04
CA LYS A 174 4.72 13.43 7.93
C LYS A 174 5.13 13.89 6.54
N ASP A 175 5.75 13.03 5.75
CA ASP A 175 6.44 13.39 4.51
C ASP A 175 6.22 12.38 3.36
N LEU A 176 5.37 11.36 3.55
CA LEU A 176 5.11 10.28 2.60
C LEU A 176 6.32 9.37 2.29
N ILE A 177 7.45 9.60 2.93
CA ILE A 177 8.68 8.82 2.79
C ILE A 177 8.95 8.00 4.04
N ASN A 178 8.83 8.65 5.21
CA ASN A 178 9.09 8.02 6.50
C ASN A 178 7.76 7.64 7.14
N TRP A 179 7.48 6.34 7.20
CA TRP A 179 6.25 5.81 7.75
C TRP A 179 6.44 5.21 9.13
N ILE A 180 5.51 5.51 10.01
CA ILE A 180 5.40 4.94 11.34
C ILE A 180 4.24 3.94 11.30
N HIS A 181 4.54 2.67 11.54
CA HIS A 181 3.53 1.62 11.58
C HIS A 181 2.79 1.64 12.90
N LEU A 182 1.48 1.60 12.81
CA LEU A 182 0.56 1.62 13.93
C LEU A 182 -0.07 0.22 14.15
N PRO A 183 -0.80 -0.01 15.24
CA PRO A 183 -1.57 -1.24 15.40
C PRO A 183 -2.50 -1.48 14.20
N ILE A 184 -2.71 -2.73 13.82
CA ILE A 184 -3.68 -3.08 12.77
C ILE A 184 -5.01 -2.39 13.08
N PHE A 185 -5.55 -1.66 12.11
CA PHE A 185 -6.70 -0.80 12.31
C PHE A 185 -8.00 -1.60 12.36
N MET A 186 -8.22 -2.49 11.39
CA MET A 186 -9.43 -3.30 11.32
C MET A 186 -9.10 -4.78 11.20
N ILE A 187 -9.80 -5.58 12.03
CA ILE A 187 -9.73 -7.04 12.04
C ILE A 187 -11.14 -7.53 11.76
N PRO A 188 -11.35 -8.41 10.76
CA PRO A 188 -12.68 -8.93 10.46
C PRO A 188 -13.30 -9.63 11.67
N PRO A 189 -14.58 -9.38 11.97
CA PRO A 189 -15.21 -9.87 13.19
C PRO A 189 -15.46 -11.39 13.24
N ASN A 190 -15.35 -12.07 12.10
CA ASN A 190 -15.59 -13.51 11.99
C ASN A 190 -14.55 -14.16 11.10
N LEU A 191 -13.43 -14.57 11.68
CA LEU A 191 -12.38 -15.31 10.98
C LEU A 191 -12.79 -16.74 10.58
N VAL A 192 -13.91 -17.25 11.17
CA VAL A 192 -14.40 -18.62 10.99
C VAL A 192 -14.71 -19.00 9.53
N HIS A 193 -14.85 -18.03 8.66
CA HIS A 193 -15.24 -18.23 7.26
C HIS A 193 -14.36 -17.44 6.27
N PHE A 194 -13.12 -17.17 6.62
CA PHE A 194 -12.19 -16.50 5.70
C PHE A 194 -12.04 -17.29 4.37
N ASP A 195 -12.01 -18.61 4.45
CA ASP A 195 -11.94 -19.50 3.29
C ASP A 195 -13.08 -19.30 2.26
N VAL A 196 -14.15 -18.62 2.66
CA VAL A 196 -15.28 -18.27 1.77
C VAL A 196 -15.36 -16.78 1.46
N GLY A 197 -14.27 -16.02 1.72
CA GLY A 197 -14.13 -14.63 1.31
C GLY A 197 -14.85 -13.61 2.19
N ASN A 198 -15.18 -13.94 3.45
CA ASN A 198 -15.58 -12.92 4.42
C ASN A 198 -14.42 -11.99 4.71
N GLY A 199 -14.68 -10.69 4.80
CA GLY A 199 -13.61 -9.76 5.15
C GLY A 199 -13.98 -8.29 5.05
N HIS A 200 -13.06 -7.47 5.54
CA HIS A 200 -13.04 -6.04 5.31
C HIS A 200 -12.22 -5.77 4.06
N PHE A 201 -12.90 -5.40 2.99
CA PHE A 201 -12.28 -5.08 1.70
C PHE A 201 -11.89 -3.61 1.63
N THR A 202 -11.37 -3.19 0.50
CA THR A 202 -10.86 -1.83 0.27
C THR A 202 -11.90 -0.74 0.56
N GLY A 203 -11.42 0.43 0.88
CA GLY A 203 -12.26 1.60 1.17
C GLY A 203 -11.43 2.87 1.34
N SER A 204 -12.06 3.92 1.85
CA SER A 204 -11.50 5.26 1.93
C SER A 204 -11.72 5.90 3.30
N SER A 205 -11.06 7.04 3.54
CA SER A 205 -11.29 7.84 4.73
C SER A 205 -11.48 9.32 4.42
N ILE A 206 -12.13 10.04 5.34
CA ILE A 206 -12.37 11.48 5.23
C ILE A 206 -12.23 12.16 6.59
N ASN A 207 -11.70 13.38 6.61
CA ASN A 207 -11.53 14.16 7.84
C ASN A 207 -12.85 14.61 8.43
N LEU A 208 -13.04 14.44 9.74
CA LEU A 208 -14.16 14.94 10.53
C LEU A 208 -13.76 16.23 11.27
N PRO A 209 -14.74 17.09 11.66
CA PRO A 209 -14.47 18.35 12.33
C PRO A 209 -13.78 18.22 13.69
N ASN A 210 -13.92 17.09 14.35
CA ASN A 210 -13.31 16.80 15.66
C ASN A 210 -11.85 16.30 15.56
N GLY A 211 -11.25 16.28 14.36
CA GLY A 211 -9.90 15.79 14.12
C GLY A 211 -9.79 14.28 13.91
N GLU A 212 -10.90 13.55 14.01
CA GLU A 212 -10.95 12.13 13.69
C GLU A 212 -11.22 11.90 12.20
N LEU A 213 -11.24 10.64 11.78
CA LEU A 213 -11.58 10.24 10.42
C LEU A 213 -12.92 9.48 10.42
N GLY A 214 -13.71 9.73 9.39
CA GLY A 214 -14.78 8.82 8.97
C GLY A 214 -14.18 7.82 7.97
N VAL A 215 -14.28 6.54 8.26
CA VAL A 215 -13.70 5.45 7.47
C VAL A 215 -14.82 4.64 6.84
N PHE A 216 -14.73 4.43 5.55
CA PHE A 216 -15.68 3.67 4.73
C PHE A 216 -15.00 2.46 4.13
N TRP A 217 -15.67 1.32 4.11
CA TRP A 217 -15.14 0.11 3.49
C TRP A 217 -16.26 -0.81 3.01
N SER A 218 -15.90 -1.72 2.13
CA SER A 218 -16.77 -2.83 1.75
C SER A 218 -16.58 -3.99 2.69
N GLN A 219 -17.66 -4.48 3.26
CA GLN A 219 -17.66 -5.74 3.98
C GLN A 219 -18.30 -6.82 3.13
N ARG A 220 -17.54 -7.88 2.84
CA ARG A 220 -18.06 -9.10 2.26
C ARG A 220 -18.60 -9.98 3.37
N ILE A 221 -19.85 -10.44 3.22
CA ILE A 221 -20.57 -11.24 4.18
C ILE A 221 -21.01 -12.52 3.48
N ALA A 222 -20.56 -13.68 3.96
CA ALA A 222 -21.08 -14.96 3.49
C ALA A 222 -22.47 -15.20 4.08
N ASP A 223 -23.42 -15.49 3.22
CA ASP A 223 -24.80 -15.85 3.60
C ASP A 223 -25.11 -17.29 3.16
N PHE A 224 -24.93 -18.22 4.08
CA PHE A 224 -25.23 -19.64 3.86
C PHE A 224 -26.69 -20.01 4.15
N SER A 225 -27.54 -19.06 4.50
CA SER A 225 -28.94 -19.31 4.87
C SER A 225 -29.86 -19.56 3.67
N SER A 226 -29.41 -19.24 2.46
CA SER A 226 -30.19 -19.45 1.24
C SER A 226 -29.88 -20.82 0.63
N SER A 227 -30.92 -21.59 0.36
CA SER A 227 -30.82 -22.90 -0.33
C SER A 227 -30.33 -22.81 -1.77
N THR A 228 -30.03 -21.62 -2.27
CA THR A 228 -29.46 -21.32 -3.59
C THR A 228 -27.96 -21.05 -3.56
N VAL A 229 -27.25 -21.62 -2.59
CA VAL A 229 -25.79 -21.54 -2.36
C VAL A 229 -24.94 -21.90 -3.60
N ALA A 230 -25.53 -22.48 -4.64
CA ALA A 230 -24.80 -22.86 -5.85
C ALA A 230 -24.35 -21.70 -6.73
N GLU A 231 -24.87 -20.46 -6.57
CA GLU A 231 -24.59 -19.39 -7.53
C GLU A 231 -23.82 -18.18 -6.96
N ASN A 232 -23.92 -17.85 -5.68
CA ASN A 232 -23.07 -16.87 -5.00
C ASN A 232 -23.42 -16.71 -3.51
N PRO A 233 -22.65 -17.27 -2.57
CA PRO A 233 -23.03 -17.30 -1.14
C PRO A 233 -22.72 -15.97 -0.41
N TRP A 234 -22.22 -14.95 -1.07
CA TRP A 234 -21.84 -13.69 -0.41
C TRP A 234 -22.56 -12.48 -0.98
N ARG A 235 -22.68 -11.49 -0.13
CA ARG A 235 -23.09 -10.13 -0.48
C ARG A 235 -22.07 -9.13 0.04
N GLU A 236 -21.97 -8.00 -0.60
CA GLU A 236 -21.14 -6.88 -0.19
C GLU A 236 -22.00 -5.69 0.21
N VAL A 237 -21.62 -5.05 1.31
CA VAL A 237 -22.28 -3.89 1.89
C VAL A 237 -21.27 -2.80 2.17
N GLN A 238 -21.70 -1.53 2.08
CA GLN A 238 -20.81 -0.43 2.43
C GLN A 238 -21.00 -0.07 3.90
N GLN A 239 -19.88 0.00 4.62
CA GLN A 239 -19.82 0.23 6.06
C GLN A 239 -19.19 1.58 6.36
N TYR A 240 -19.41 2.05 7.57
CA TYR A 240 -18.84 3.28 8.11
C TYR A 240 -18.49 3.11 9.59
N VAL A 241 -17.38 3.74 9.99
CA VAL A 241 -16.98 3.89 11.39
C VAL A 241 -16.18 5.17 11.55
N THR A 242 -16.18 5.79 12.74
CA THR A 242 -15.22 6.85 13.05
C THR A 242 -13.99 6.28 13.70
N THR A 243 -12.89 7.02 13.69
CA THR A 243 -11.69 6.67 14.46
C THR A 243 -11.84 7.11 15.91
N LYS A 244 -11.05 6.51 16.79
CA LYS A 244 -10.79 7.00 18.14
C LYS A 244 -9.33 7.41 18.24
N GLY A 245 -9.10 8.71 18.16
CA GLY A 245 -7.82 9.25 17.72
C GLY A 245 -7.52 8.76 16.29
N LEU A 246 -6.27 8.75 15.86
CA LEU A 246 -5.88 8.12 14.59
C LEU A 246 -5.45 6.64 14.77
N ILE A 247 -5.78 5.99 15.89
CA ILE A 247 -5.15 4.73 16.28
C ILE A 247 -6.04 3.52 16.02
N ARG A 248 -7.34 3.63 16.25
CA ARG A 248 -8.28 2.51 16.16
C ARG A 248 -9.69 2.95 15.77
N PRO A 249 -10.52 2.05 15.22
CA PRO A 249 -11.92 2.37 14.97
C PRO A 249 -12.71 2.49 16.30
N ASP A 250 -13.67 3.39 16.32
CA ASP A 250 -14.70 3.46 17.36
C ASP A 250 -15.91 2.63 16.94
N TRP A 251 -15.92 1.37 17.27
CA TRP A 251 -16.99 0.45 16.89
C TRP A 251 -18.38 0.83 17.44
N THR A 252 -18.47 1.77 18.40
CA THR A 252 -19.76 2.29 18.86
C THR A 252 -20.46 3.16 17.81
N THR A 253 -19.71 3.68 16.84
CA THR A 253 -20.20 4.50 15.73
C THR A 253 -20.48 3.70 14.45
N HIS A 254 -20.22 2.40 14.45
CA HIS A 254 -20.35 1.54 13.28
C HIS A 254 -21.75 1.56 12.68
N LYS A 255 -21.85 1.71 11.36
CA LYS A 255 -23.08 1.74 10.56
C LYS A 255 -22.91 1.04 9.23
N THR A 256 -23.92 0.32 8.79
CA THR A 256 -24.09 -0.01 7.37
C THR A 256 -24.72 1.20 6.68
N VAL A 257 -24.01 1.80 5.76
CA VAL A 257 -24.47 3.02 5.04
C VAL A 257 -25.14 2.71 3.72
N ILE A 258 -24.78 1.59 3.07
CA ILE A 258 -25.46 1.09 1.87
C ILE A 258 -25.51 -0.44 1.95
N GLU A 259 -26.72 -1.01 2.09
CA GLU A 259 -26.91 -2.45 2.23
C GLU A 259 -26.93 -3.22 0.92
N ARG A 260 -27.30 -2.56 -0.18
CA ARG A 260 -27.47 -3.20 -1.50
C ARG A 260 -27.17 -2.23 -2.61
N PHE A 261 -26.64 -2.75 -3.70
CA PHE A 261 -26.55 -2.00 -4.94
C PHE A 261 -27.94 -1.76 -5.56
N PRO A 262 -28.12 -0.73 -6.39
CA PRO A 262 -29.39 -0.39 -7.00
C PRO A 262 -29.82 -1.43 -8.04
N THR A 263 -31.13 -1.59 -8.20
CA THR A 263 -31.67 -2.33 -9.36
C THR A 263 -31.64 -1.45 -10.60
N VAL A 264 -30.91 -1.87 -11.61
CA VAL A 264 -30.77 -1.17 -12.91
C VAL A 264 -30.92 -2.17 -14.05
N ASP A 265 -31.15 -1.64 -15.24
CA ASP A 265 -31.25 -2.41 -16.47
C ASP A 265 -30.18 -1.91 -17.47
N PRO A 266 -29.27 -2.78 -17.99
CA PRO A 266 -29.09 -4.20 -17.65
C PRO A 266 -28.66 -4.43 -16.21
N PRO A 267 -28.90 -5.61 -15.61
CA PRO A 267 -28.65 -5.88 -14.19
C PRO A 267 -27.16 -5.89 -13.85
N LEU A 268 -26.86 -5.49 -12.60
CA LEU A 268 -25.51 -5.56 -12.02
C LEU A 268 -25.20 -6.96 -11.49
N GLY A 269 -23.91 -7.27 -11.37
CA GLY A 269 -23.39 -8.46 -10.70
C GLY A 269 -23.43 -8.36 -9.19
N ASN A 270 -22.60 -9.14 -8.51
CA ASN A 270 -22.61 -9.22 -7.06
C ASN A 270 -21.41 -8.54 -6.38
N SER A 271 -20.38 -8.20 -7.13
CA SER A 271 -19.26 -7.42 -6.61
C SER A 271 -19.72 -5.97 -6.45
N PHE A 272 -19.69 -5.48 -5.25
CA PHE A 272 -20.15 -4.12 -4.90
C PHE A 272 -19.20 -3.55 -3.87
N HIS A 273 -18.01 -3.12 -4.32
CA HIS A 273 -16.93 -2.84 -3.40
C HIS A 273 -16.11 -1.58 -3.74
N ASP A 274 -15.16 -1.29 -2.87
CA ASP A 274 -14.17 -0.22 -2.92
C ASP A 274 -14.79 1.18 -2.88
N PRO A 275 -15.53 1.56 -1.81
CA PRO A 275 -16.14 2.87 -1.71
C PRO A 275 -15.07 3.95 -1.54
N VAL A 276 -15.10 4.96 -2.41
CA VAL A 276 -14.26 6.16 -2.26
C VAL A 276 -15.14 7.38 -2.04
N VAL A 277 -15.01 7.98 -0.86
CA VAL A 277 -15.78 9.16 -0.44
C VAL A 277 -14.95 10.42 -0.62
N PHE A 278 -15.55 11.44 -1.24
CA PHE A 278 -14.88 12.70 -1.52
C PHE A 278 -15.84 13.89 -1.48
N LEU A 279 -15.31 15.08 -1.19
CA LEU A 279 -16.03 16.34 -1.33
C LEU A 279 -16.09 16.73 -2.82
N GLY A 280 -17.26 17.14 -3.29
CA GLY A 280 -17.45 17.48 -4.68
C GLY A 280 -18.32 18.72 -4.91
N PRO A 281 -18.79 18.91 -6.16
CA PRO A 281 -19.54 20.09 -6.57
C PRO A 281 -20.70 20.41 -5.66
N GLY A 282 -20.89 21.71 -5.42
CA GLY A 282 -21.97 22.22 -4.57
C GLY A 282 -21.77 21.99 -3.07
N GLY A 283 -20.59 21.50 -2.64
CA GLY A 283 -20.25 21.23 -1.25
C GLY A 283 -20.94 19.98 -0.69
N TYR A 284 -21.32 19.05 -1.54
CA TYR A 284 -21.83 17.75 -1.16
C TYR A 284 -20.71 16.70 -1.13
N TYR A 285 -20.93 15.64 -0.38
CA TYR A 285 -20.09 14.46 -0.38
C TYR A 285 -20.65 13.43 -1.34
N TYR A 286 -19.76 12.81 -2.06
CA TYR A 286 -20.04 11.78 -3.06
C TYR A 286 -19.29 10.50 -2.69
N MET A 287 -19.77 9.37 -3.19
CA MET A 287 -19.12 8.08 -3.07
C MET A 287 -19.16 7.38 -4.43
N THR A 288 -17.99 6.95 -4.91
CA THR A 288 -17.91 5.99 -6.02
C THR A 288 -17.82 4.58 -5.47
N VAL A 289 -18.42 3.61 -6.16
CA VAL A 289 -18.36 2.18 -5.80
C VAL A 289 -18.22 1.38 -7.10
N GLY A 290 -17.34 0.39 -7.10
CA GLY A 290 -17.12 -0.49 -8.25
C GLY A 290 -18.10 -1.66 -8.29
N VAL A 291 -18.48 -2.06 -9.50
CA VAL A 291 -19.35 -3.21 -9.75
C VAL A 291 -19.15 -3.69 -11.19
N GLU A 292 -19.55 -4.92 -11.49
CA GLU A 292 -19.65 -5.44 -12.86
C GLU A 292 -21.12 -5.52 -13.34
N ARG A 293 -21.32 -5.65 -14.65
CA ARG A 293 -22.58 -6.16 -15.18
C ARG A 293 -22.73 -7.65 -14.86
N LYS A 294 -23.96 -8.11 -14.62
CA LYS A 294 -24.23 -9.52 -14.23
C LYS A 294 -23.73 -10.54 -15.26
N ASP A 295 -23.72 -10.18 -16.52
CA ASP A 295 -23.21 -10.99 -17.63
C ASP A 295 -21.71 -10.77 -17.92
N TRP A 296 -21.02 -10.00 -17.09
CA TRP A 296 -19.62 -9.62 -17.26
C TRP A 296 -19.32 -8.88 -18.57
N SER A 297 -20.31 -8.20 -19.13
CA SER A 297 -20.15 -7.43 -20.37
C SER A 297 -19.46 -6.09 -20.18
N ALA A 298 -19.47 -5.55 -18.97
CA ALA A 298 -18.84 -4.27 -18.64
C ALA A 298 -18.49 -4.15 -17.15
N GLY A 299 -17.45 -3.34 -16.86
CA GLY A 299 -17.22 -2.78 -15.55
C GLY A 299 -18.00 -1.48 -15.37
N VAL A 300 -18.48 -1.22 -14.16
CA VAL A 300 -19.36 -0.09 -13.87
C VAL A 300 -18.88 0.64 -12.61
N VAL A 301 -18.86 1.96 -12.66
CA VAL A 301 -18.67 2.84 -11.51
C VAL A 301 -20.00 3.46 -11.14
N LEU A 302 -20.51 3.17 -9.96
CA LEU A 302 -21.72 3.77 -9.42
C LEU A 302 -21.39 5.07 -8.69
N LEU A 303 -22.32 6.02 -8.72
CA LEU A 303 -22.24 7.27 -7.98
C LEU A 303 -23.36 7.35 -6.94
N TYR A 304 -22.97 7.64 -5.72
CA TYR A 304 -23.86 8.03 -4.63
C TYR A 304 -23.54 9.46 -4.20
N LYS A 305 -24.54 10.13 -3.66
CA LYS A 305 -24.43 11.47 -3.09
C LYS A 305 -25.06 11.47 -1.70
N ASN A 306 -24.40 12.04 -0.72
CA ASN A 306 -25.01 12.26 0.58
C ASN A 306 -26.00 13.43 0.49
N LYS A 307 -27.18 13.29 1.11
CA LYS A 307 -28.19 14.36 1.18
C LYS A 307 -27.73 15.56 2.00
N ASN A 308 -26.83 15.31 2.95
CA ASN A 308 -26.27 16.32 3.83
C ASN A 308 -24.96 16.87 3.26
N LYS A 309 -24.65 18.12 3.61
CA LYS A 309 -23.36 18.76 3.30
C LYS A 309 -22.37 18.72 4.47
N GLN A 310 -22.80 18.15 5.58
CA GLN A 310 -22.02 18.09 6.81
C GLN A 310 -21.30 16.76 6.88
N VAL A 311 -19.98 16.82 7.03
CA VAL A 311 -19.11 15.64 7.02
C VAL A 311 -19.34 14.71 8.23
N ASP A 312 -19.87 15.22 9.31
CA ASP A 312 -20.25 14.45 10.52
C ASP A 312 -21.61 13.72 10.40
N GLN A 313 -22.27 13.81 9.24
CA GLN A 313 -23.53 13.14 8.94
C GLN A 313 -23.41 12.12 7.81
N LEU A 314 -22.19 11.69 7.49
CA LEU A 314 -21.94 10.72 6.41
C LEU A 314 -22.22 9.26 6.80
N ASP A 315 -22.60 9.02 8.03
CA ASP A 315 -23.03 7.71 8.55
C ASP A 315 -24.43 7.27 8.05
N ARG A 316 -25.08 8.07 7.18
CA ARG A 316 -26.46 7.86 6.68
C ARG A 316 -26.75 8.68 5.44
N ASP A 317 -27.97 8.54 4.90
CA ASP A 317 -28.58 9.39 3.87
C ASP A 317 -27.83 9.42 2.51
N TRP A 318 -27.22 8.31 2.14
CA TRP A 318 -26.65 8.13 0.81
C TRP A 318 -27.71 7.80 -0.22
N GLU A 319 -27.73 8.55 -1.33
CA GLU A 319 -28.69 8.42 -2.40
C GLU A 319 -27.99 8.09 -3.72
N TYR A 320 -28.43 7.02 -4.36
CA TYR A 320 -27.95 6.63 -5.68
C TYR A 320 -28.25 7.71 -6.72
N GLN A 321 -27.23 8.15 -7.44
CA GLN A 321 -27.34 9.19 -8.48
C GLN A 321 -27.33 8.63 -9.90
N GLY A 322 -26.92 7.38 -10.07
CA GLY A 322 -26.79 6.75 -11.38
C GLY A 322 -25.43 6.10 -11.60
N ILE A 323 -25.23 5.60 -12.81
CA ILE A 323 -23.95 5.13 -13.28
C ILE A 323 -23.10 6.34 -13.66
N LEU A 324 -21.95 6.48 -13.00
CA LEU A 324 -20.99 7.55 -13.30
C LEU A 324 -20.20 7.23 -14.57
N TYR A 325 -19.78 5.98 -14.70
CA TYR A 325 -19.01 5.50 -15.84
C TYR A 325 -19.28 4.02 -16.06
N GLU A 326 -19.27 3.60 -17.32
CA GLU A 326 -19.39 2.21 -17.73
C GLU A 326 -18.36 1.92 -18.80
N ASP A 327 -17.53 0.91 -18.57
CA ASP A 327 -16.49 0.48 -19.49
C ASP A 327 -16.84 -0.89 -20.08
N ASN A 328 -17.25 -0.89 -21.32
CA ASN A 328 -17.62 -2.07 -22.11
C ASN A 328 -16.60 -2.41 -23.19
N ARG A 329 -15.39 -1.86 -23.12
CA ARG A 329 -14.33 -2.19 -24.07
C ARG A 329 -13.97 -3.66 -23.97
N ASP A 330 -13.60 -4.27 -25.10
CA ASP A 330 -13.36 -5.71 -25.24
C ASP A 330 -12.66 -6.35 -24.04
N GLY A 331 -13.37 -7.24 -23.36
CA GLY A 331 -12.87 -8.05 -22.27
C GLY A 331 -12.76 -7.36 -20.92
N LEU A 332 -13.17 -6.09 -20.78
CA LEU A 332 -13.24 -5.42 -19.48
C LEU A 332 -14.45 -5.94 -18.71
N ARG A 333 -14.22 -6.43 -17.50
CA ARG A 333 -15.24 -7.13 -16.73
C ARG A 333 -15.69 -6.38 -15.49
N MET A 334 -14.79 -5.60 -14.87
CA MET A 334 -15.04 -4.95 -13.60
C MET A 334 -14.33 -3.60 -13.52
N CYS A 335 -14.85 -2.69 -12.71
CA CYS A 335 -14.17 -1.46 -12.28
C CYS A 335 -13.87 -1.56 -10.79
N GLU A 336 -12.74 -2.16 -10.41
CA GLU A 336 -12.28 -2.24 -9.01
C GLU A 336 -11.59 -0.93 -8.59
N CYS A 337 -11.60 -0.61 -7.31
CA CYS A 337 -10.94 0.57 -6.73
C CYS A 337 -11.22 1.87 -7.50
N PRO A 338 -12.48 2.24 -7.76
CA PRO A 338 -12.79 3.41 -8.58
C PRO A 338 -12.53 4.69 -7.81
N ILE A 339 -11.58 5.50 -8.26
CA ILE A 339 -11.27 6.81 -7.69
C ILE A 339 -11.76 7.93 -8.62
N LEU A 340 -12.32 8.99 -8.01
CA LEU A 340 -12.61 10.26 -8.69
C LEU A 340 -11.97 11.39 -7.88
N ILE A 341 -10.83 11.91 -8.37
CA ILE A 341 -9.98 12.84 -7.64
C ILE A 341 -10.03 14.21 -8.30
N ALA A 342 -10.24 15.26 -7.50
CA ALA A 342 -10.14 16.65 -7.94
C ALA A 342 -8.67 17.04 -8.19
N MET A 343 -8.41 17.72 -9.31
CA MET A 343 -7.12 18.30 -9.67
C MET A 343 -6.98 19.76 -9.19
N GLY A 344 -7.67 20.10 -8.13
CA GLY A 344 -7.73 21.43 -7.53
C GLY A 344 -8.85 21.51 -6.50
N ASP A 345 -9.26 22.72 -6.11
CA ASP A 345 -10.37 22.89 -5.16
C ASP A 345 -11.65 22.25 -5.70
N PRO A 346 -12.21 21.21 -5.06
CA PRO A 346 -13.40 20.51 -5.50
C PRO A 346 -14.67 21.38 -5.53
N LEU A 347 -14.64 22.53 -4.87
CA LEU A 347 -15.73 23.50 -4.87
C LEU A 347 -15.68 24.48 -6.05
N ASN A 348 -14.56 24.53 -6.77
CA ASN A 348 -14.43 25.35 -7.95
C ASN A 348 -15.05 24.62 -9.15
N ALA A 349 -16.03 25.25 -9.79
CA ALA A 349 -16.74 24.68 -10.95
C ALA A 349 -15.85 24.37 -12.16
N ASN A 350 -14.66 24.98 -12.23
CA ASN A 350 -13.71 24.75 -13.32
C ASN A 350 -12.66 23.70 -12.99
N THR A 351 -12.73 23.07 -11.81
CA THR A 351 -11.79 22.02 -11.42
C THR A 351 -11.94 20.83 -12.36
N GLU A 352 -10.82 20.37 -12.90
CA GLU A 352 -10.75 19.11 -13.60
C GLU A 352 -10.63 17.95 -12.61
N TRP A 353 -11.13 16.81 -13.04
CA TRP A 353 -11.17 15.58 -12.24
C TRP A 353 -10.51 14.45 -12.98
N VAL A 354 -9.94 13.54 -12.23
CA VAL A 354 -9.38 12.29 -12.74
C VAL A 354 -10.20 11.12 -12.23
N LEU A 355 -10.77 10.36 -13.16
CA LEU A 355 -11.37 9.06 -12.90
C LEU A 355 -10.37 7.98 -13.26
N SER A 356 -10.16 7.03 -12.35
CA SER A 356 -9.39 5.82 -12.60
C SER A 356 -10.01 4.64 -11.87
N TYR A 357 -9.73 3.44 -12.34
CA TYR A 357 -10.13 2.17 -11.73
C TYR A 357 -9.21 1.06 -12.22
N VAL A 358 -9.23 -0.07 -11.53
CA VAL A 358 -8.61 -1.30 -12.00
C VAL A 358 -9.64 -2.05 -12.83
N SER A 359 -9.28 -2.49 -13.99
CA SER A 359 -10.14 -3.33 -14.82
C SER A 359 -9.42 -4.61 -15.21
N ASP A 360 -10.10 -5.72 -15.04
CA ASP A 360 -9.64 -7.02 -15.51
C ASP A 360 -10.01 -7.20 -16.98
N LYS A 361 -9.03 -7.50 -17.81
CA LYS A 361 -9.22 -7.88 -19.19
C LYS A 361 -8.91 -9.35 -19.40
N GLY A 362 -9.79 -10.09 -20.07
CA GLY A 362 -9.53 -11.48 -20.42
C GLY A 362 -8.29 -11.65 -21.30
N SER A 363 -7.68 -12.79 -21.20
CA SER A 363 -6.43 -13.40 -21.72
C SER A 363 -5.68 -12.84 -22.96
N SER A 364 -5.99 -11.70 -23.55
CA SER A 364 -5.48 -11.34 -24.88
C SER A 364 -4.45 -10.23 -24.97
N SER A 365 -4.01 -9.57 -23.91
CA SER A 365 -3.14 -8.43 -24.03
C SER A 365 -1.83 -8.40 -23.25
N VAL A 366 -1.06 -7.35 -23.47
CA VAL A 366 0.40 -7.26 -23.48
C VAL A 366 0.97 -6.78 -22.14
N LEU A 367 0.12 -6.36 -21.22
CA LEU A 367 0.54 -5.68 -19.99
C LEU A 367 0.12 -6.50 -18.77
N GLY A 368 1.07 -6.98 -17.98
CA GLY A 368 0.91 -7.63 -16.69
C GLY A 368 -0.33 -8.52 -16.53
N LYS A 369 -0.15 -9.81 -16.42
CA LYS A 369 -1.24 -10.73 -16.08
C LYS A 369 -1.19 -11.04 -14.60
N ASP A 370 -2.35 -11.10 -13.96
CA ASP A 370 -2.42 -11.66 -12.60
C ASP A 370 -2.10 -13.18 -12.61
N ALA A 371 -2.15 -13.81 -11.44
CA ALA A 371 -1.87 -15.24 -11.29
C ALA A 371 -2.78 -16.13 -12.16
N GLU A 372 -3.98 -15.66 -12.51
CA GLU A 372 -4.95 -16.31 -13.37
C GLU A 372 -4.78 -15.97 -14.86
N GLY A 373 -3.78 -15.16 -15.19
CA GLY A 373 -3.49 -14.76 -16.57
C GLY A 373 -4.37 -13.64 -17.14
N ARG A 374 -5.08 -12.89 -16.28
CA ARG A 374 -5.91 -11.74 -16.64
C ARG A 374 -5.05 -10.49 -16.73
N GLU A 375 -5.32 -9.63 -17.70
CA GLU A 375 -4.67 -8.34 -17.80
C GLU A 375 -5.37 -7.31 -16.95
N ARG A 376 -4.62 -6.58 -16.13
CA ARG A 376 -5.09 -5.44 -15.37
C ARG A 376 -4.74 -4.14 -16.08
N MET A 377 -5.72 -3.27 -16.17
CA MET A 377 -5.59 -1.95 -16.78
C MET A 377 -5.93 -0.87 -15.76
N ASN A 378 -5.18 0.21 -15.80
CA ASN A 378 -5.43 1.40 -14.99
C ASN A 378 -5.60 2.59 -15.94
N PRO A 379 -6.79 2.80 -16.52
CA PRO A 379 -7.03 3.98 -17.34
C PRO A 379 -7.10 5.23 -16.48
N LEU A 380 -6.64 6.34 -17.01
CA LEU A 380 -6.83 7.67 -16.46
C LEU A 380 -7.71 8.48 -17.41
N PHE A 381 -8.85 8.85 -16.94
CA PHE A 381 -9.73 9.77 -17.65
C PHE A 381 -9.67 11.15 -17.00
N VAL A 382 -9.25 12.15 -17.73
CA VAL A 382 -9.25 13.54 -17.27
C VAL A 382 -10.45 14.26 -17.86
N GLY A 383 -11.22 14.95 -17.02
CA GLY A 383 -12.41 15.62 -17.48
C GLY A 383 -13.12 16.44 -16.41
N HIS A 384 -14.39 16.69 -16.65
CA HIS A 384 -15.23 17.51 -15.79
C HIS A 384 -16.27 16.65 -15.07
N PHE A 385 -16.45 16.90 -13.77
CA PHE A 385 -17.50 16.31 -12.94
C PHE A 385 -18.43 17.41 -12.42
N ASP A 386 -19.71 17.36 -12.79
CA ASP A 386 -20.72 18.35 -12.43
C ASP A 386 -21.52 18.01 -11.15
N GLY A 387 -21.14 16.92 -10.47
CA GLY A 387 -21.86 16.35 -9.33
C GLY A 387 -22.88 15.28 -9.70
N ARG A 388 -23.06 14.98 -10.97
CA ARG A 388 -23.96 13.95 -11.47
C ARG A 388 -23.36 13.10 -12.59
N LYS A 389 -22.60 13.76 -13.48
CA LYS A 389 -21.97 13.12 -14.64
C LYS A 389 -20.50 13.46 -14.69
N PHE A 390 -19.70 12.51 -15.14
CA PHE A 390 -18.32 12.71 -15.50
C PHE A 390 -18.18 12.69 -17.02
N GLN A 391 -17.65 13.78 -17.58
CA GLN A 391 -17.39 13.93 -19.01
C GLN A 391 -15.88 13.98 -19.21
N HIS A 392 -15.29 12.88 -19.66
CA HIS A 392 -13.86 12.86 -19.93
C HIS A 392 -13.52 13.65 -21.19
N ARG A 393 -12.39 14.32 -21.15
CA ARG A 393 -11.83 15.11 -22.23
C ARG A 393 -10.76 14.32 -22.98
N PHE A 394 -9.96 13.56 -22.26
CA PHE A 394 -8.99 12.63 -22.80
C PHE A 394 -8.75 11.45 -21.86
N GLU A 395 -8.20 10.39 -22.43
CA GLU A 395 -7.78 9.17 -21.73
C GLU A 395 -6.27 9.01 -21.84
N GLN A 396 -5.66 8.49 -20.77
CA GLN A 396 -4.23 8.19 -20.69
C GLN A 396 -4.04 6.90 -19.88
N LYS A 397 -2.92 6.22 -20.04
CA LYS A 397 -2.51 5.16 -19.12
C LYS A 397 -1.78 5.76 -17.92
N MET A 398 -2.01 5.22 -16.74
CA MET A 398 -1.30 5.62 -15.53
C MET A 398 0.09 5.02 -15.48
N ASP A 399 0.18 3.71 -15.67
CA ASP A 399 1.41 2.94 -15.67
C ASP A 399 1.57 2.24 -17.01
N PHE A 400 2.60 2.62 -17.77
CA PHE A 400 2.86 2.05 -19.08
C PHE A 400 3.48 0.65 -19.04
N VAL A 401 3.89 0.19 -17.85
CA VAL A 401 4.38 -1.17 -17.63
C VAL A 401 3.29 -2.09 -17.10
N GLY A 402 2.32 -1.52 -16.36
CA GLY A 402 1.25 -2.28 -15.71
C GLY A 402 1.71 -2.98 -14.43
N GLY A 403 2.78 -2.47 -13.78
CA GLY A 403 3.31 -3.03 -12.55
C GLY A 403 2.56 -2.58 -11.30
N SER A 404 1.77 -1.52 -11.38
CA SER A 404 1.04 -0.95 -10.24
C SER A 404 -0.45 -0.80 -10.53
N PHE A 405 -1.27 -0.91 -9.49
CA PHE A 405 -2.74 -0.80 -9.58
C PHE A 405 -3.38 -0.48 -8.22
N ALA A 406 -4.74 -0.44 -8.18
CA ALA A 406 -5.53 -0.16 -6.99
C ALA A 406 -5.15 1.18 -6.33
N TYR A 407 -5.11 2.23 -7.13
CA TYR A 407 -4.69 3.53 -6.65
C TYR A 407 -5.72 4.17 -5.73
N GLN A 408 -5.20 4.89 -4.73
CA GLN A 408 -5.97 5.84 -3.94
C GLN A 408 -5.29 7.20 -3.93
N GLY A 409 -6.08 8.26 -3.76
CA GLY A 409 -5.52 9.61 -3.76
C GLY A 409 -6.51 10.68 -3.37
N PHE A 410 -6.00 11.86 -3.13
CA PHE A 410 -6.78 13.02 -2.74
C PHE A 410 -6.09 14.33 -3.11
N TYR A 411 -6.87 15.39 -3.21
CA TYR A 411 -6.35 16.75 -3.31
C TYR A 411 -6.09 17.33 -1.92
N ASP A 412 -4.84 17.65 -1.62
CA ASP A 412 -4.43 18.34 -0.40
C ASP A 412 -4.56 19.86 -0.61
N LYS A 413 -5.61 20.44 -0.05
CA LYS A 413 -5.86 21.88 -0.14
C LYS A 413 -4.76 22.73 0.47
N GLN A 414 -4.06 22.21 1.49
CA GLN A 414 -3.01 22.94 2.18
C GLN A 414 -1.76 23.13 1.31
N SER A 415 -1.35 22.08 0.63
CA SER A 415 -0.19 22.12 -0.28
C SER A 415 -0.57 22.48 -1.73
N GLY A 416 -1.85 22.43 -2.09
CA GLY A 416 -2.32 22.58 -3.47
C GLY A 416 -1.94 21.42 -4.37
N ARG A 417 -1.58 20.26 -3.81
CA ARG A 417 -1.08 19.08 -4.52
C ARG A 417 -2.11 17.95 -4.54
N THR A 418 -2.13 17.18 -5.60
CA THR A 418 -2.90 15.94 -5.68
C THR A 418 -1.97 14.76 -5.49
N HIS A 419 -2.16 14.06 -4.39
CA HIS A 419 -1.38 12.88 -4.00
C HIS A 419 -2.06 11.60 -4.45
N LEU A 420 -1.23 10.61 -4.80
CA LEU A 420 -1.65 9.28 -5.19
C LEU A 420 -0.72 8.24 -4.57
N ILE A 421 -1.29 7.10 -4.19
CA ILE A 421 -0.56 5.90 -3.81
C ILE A 421 -1.15 4.70 -4.54
N GLY A 422 -0.32 3.74 -4.94
CA GLY A 422 -0.77 2.52 -5.62
C GLY A 422 -0.11 1.28 -5.07
N TRP A 423 -0.78 0.14 -5.18
CA TRP A 423 -0.24 -1.15 -4.81
C TRP A 423 0.89 -1.59 -5.76
N ILE A 424 1.84 -2.39 -5.28
CA ILE A 424 3.07 -2.92 -5.90
C ILE A 424 4.23 -1.94 -5.92
N THR A 425 3.99 -0.65 -6.17
CA THR A 425 5.06 0.35 -6.10
C THR A 425 5.14 1.01 -4.74
N ASP A 426 4.02 1.06 -4.01
CA ASP A 426 3.89 1.59 -2.65
C ASP A 426 4.62 2.93 -2.41
N ILE A 427 4.93 3.63 -3.51
CA ILE A 427 5.38 5.02 -3.50
C ILE A 427 4.19 5.93 -3.78
N SER A 428 4.14 7.01 -3.04
CA SER A 428 3.22 8.09 -3.33
C SER A 428 3.72 8.91 -4.51
N TRP A 429 2.83 9.17 -5.45
CA TRP A 429 3.05 10.02 -6.62
C TRP A 429 2.27 11.32 -6.52
N GLU A 430 2.58 12.24 -7.39
CA GLU A 430 1.87 13.49 -7.53
C GLU A 430 1.27 13.60 -8.94
N PHE A 431 -0.01 13.99 -9.01
CA PHE A 431 -0.66 14.33 -10.27
C PHE A 431 -0.55 15.82 -10.57
N ILE A 432 -0.11 16.14 -11.77
CA ILE A 432 -0.05 17.51 -12.25
C ILE A 432 -0.58 17.55 -13.69
N LEU A 433 -1.58 18.38 -13.93
CA LEU A 433 -2.03 18.64 -15.28
C LEU A 433 -0.96 19.48 -16.03
N SER A 434 -0.66 19.12 -17.28
CA SER A 434 0.26 19.91 -18.11
C SER A 434 -0.25 21.33 -18.31
N GLU A 435 0.64 22.31 -18.50
CA GLU A 435 0.28 23.73 -18.67
C GLU A 435 -0.75 23.97 -19.78
N ASN A 436 -0.67 23.21 -20.86
CA ASN A 436 -1.63 23.26 -21.96
C ASN A 436 -2.89 22.39 -21.73
N GLY A 437 -2.98 21.71 -20.60
CA GLY A 437 -4.10 20.86 -20.23
C GLY A 437 -4.30 19.61 -21.10
N GLN A 438 -3.31 19.20 -21.91
CA GLN A 438 -3.48 18.11 -22.88
C GLN A 438 -3.13 16.73 -22.35
N TYR A 439 -2.40 16.64 -21.24
CA TYR A 439 -2.04 15.38 -20.59
C TYR A 439 -1.79 15.57 -19.09
N LEU A 440 -1.90 14.48 -18.37
CA LEU A 440 -1.59 14.39 -16.94
C LEU A 440 -0.15 13.91 -16.75
N MET A 441 0.59 14.57 -15.89
CA MET A 441 1.93 14.14 -15.47
C MET A 441 1.80 13.39 -14.15
N VAL A 442 2.37 12.19 -14.11
CA VAL A 442 2.54 11.39 -12.89
C VAL A 442 3.99 11.56 -12.45
N ARG A 443 4.20 12.26 -11.36
CA ARG A 443 5.54 12.64 -10.91
C ARG A 443 5.95 11.94 -9.62
N PRO A 444 7.27 11.66 -9.46
CA PRO A 444 7.77 11.27 -8.16
C PRO A 444 7.63 12.41 -7.17
N LEU A 445 7.48 12.09 -5.89
CA LEU A 445 7.43 13.09 -4.83
C LEU A 445 8.76 13.87 -4.76
N PRO A 446 8.71 15.22 -4.69
CA PRO A 446 9.93 16.03 -4.51
C PRO A 446 10.65 15.75 -3.18
N GLU A 447 9.94 15.24 -2.19
CA GLU A 447 10.46 14.81 -0.88
C GLU A 447 11.52 13.71 -0.99
N LEU A 448 11.49 12.87 -2.04
CA LEU A 448 12.51 11.85 -2.32
C LEU A 448 13.93 12.41 -2.44
N ALA A 449 14.07 13.68 -2.83
CA ALA A 449 15.37 14.33 -2.88
C ALA A 449 16.06 14.42 -1.50
N SER A 450 15.31 14.32 -0.41
CA SER A 450 15.86 14.28 0.96
C SER A 450 16.67 13.01 1.23
N LEU A 451 16.44 11.96 0.49
CA LEU A 451 17.16 10.67 0.59
C LEU A 451 18.55 10.70 -0.05
N ARG A 452 18.90 11.71 -0.84
CA ARG A 452 20.21 11.81 -1.50
C ARG A 452 21.33 11.88 -0.48
N GLU A 453 22.30 10.96 -0.55
CA GLU A 453 23.46 10.94 0.36
C GLU A 453 24.34 12.18 0.22
N LYS A 454 24.43 12.71 -0.99
CA LYS A 454 25.24 13.91 -1.31
C LYS A 454 24.43 14.89 -2.16
N LYS A 455 24.71 16.17 -1.99
CA LYS A 455 24.10 17.23 -2.82
C LYS A 455 24.51 17.14 -4.29
N GLN A 456 25.75 16.74 -4.57
CA GLN A 456 26.26 16.61 -5.93
C GLN A 456 26.14 15.18 -6.43
N PRO A 457 25.62 14.98 -7.66
CA PRO A 457 25.49 13.66 -8.24
C PRO A 457 26.84 13.10 -8.68
N HIS A 458 26.88 11.78 -8.85
CA HIS A 458 27.90 11.12 -9.65
C HIS A 458 27.54 11.26 -11.13
N VAL A 459 28.50 11.63 -11.97
CA VAL A 459 28.32 11.64 -13.42
C VAL A 459 28.44 10.20 -13.95
N ILE A 460 27.44 9.75 -14.70
CA ILE A 460 27.47 8.43 -15.35
C ILE A 460 28.13 8.59 -16.72
N THR A 461 29.27 7.95 -16.93
CA THR A 461 29.99 7.96 -18.21
C THR A 461 29.64 6.73 -19.03
N LYS A 462 29.51 6.87 -20.35
CA LYS A 462 29.29 5.75 -21.27
C LYS A 462 30.34 4.66 -21.08
N GLY A 463 29.89 3.42 -20.91
CA GLY A 463 30.73 2.24 -20.68
C GLY A 463 31.23 2.07 -19.25
N GLN A 464 30.99 3.01 -18.38
CA GLN A 464 31.29 2.88 -16.95
C GLN A 464 30.21 2.10 -16.23
N GLN A 465 30.64 1.11 -15.46
CA GLN A 465 29.78 0.36 -14.57
C GLN A 465 29.86 0.94 -13.15
N LEU A 466 28.72 1.35 -12.59
CA LEU A 466 28.60 1.85 -11.23
C LEU A 466 27.90 0.81 -10.36
N HIS A 467 28.39 0.61 -9.14
CA HIS A 467 27.82 -0.35 -8.20
C HIS A 467 26.77 0.29 -7.29
N LEU A 468 25.63 -0.37 -7.14
CA LEU A 468 24.56 0.00 -6.23
C LEU A 468 24.79 -0.66 -4.87
N VAL A 469 25.53 -0.01 -3.98
CA VAL A 469 25.94 -0.62 -2.70
C VAL A 469 24.75 -1.09 -1.86
N LYS A 470 23.69 -0.28 -1.78
CA LYS A 470 22.46 -0.56 -1.04
C LYS A 470 21.26 -0.87 -1.94
N GLY A 471 21.47 -0.93 -3.25
CA GLY A 471 20.37 -1.09 -4.20
C GLY A 471 19.40 0.09 -4.29
N GLN A 472 19.80 1.27 -3.82
CA GLN A 472 18.99 2.48 -3.79
C GLN A 472 19.68 3.60 -4.55
N ALA A 473 19.02 4.10 -5.59
CA ALA A 473 19.57 5.18 -6.41
C ALA A 473 18.48 6.00 -7.12
N GLU A 474 18.85 7.22 -7.43
CA GLU A 474 18.11 8.12 -8.32
C GLU A 474 19.00 8.46 -9.51
N LEU A 475 18.46 8.30 -10.73
CA LEU A 475 19.17 8.59 -11.96
C LEU A 475 18.40 9.64 -12.78
N VAL A 476 19.10 10.61 -13.32
CA VAL A 476 18.52 11.64 -14.20
C VAL A 476 19.36 11.76 -15.46
N PHE A 477 18.67 11.65 -16.60
CA PHE A 477 19.25 11.87 -17.92
C PHE A 477 18.47 12.97 -18.64
N LYS A 478 19.19 13.89 -19.31
CA LYS A 478 18.58 14.87 -20.23
C LYS A 478 19.22 14.73 -21.59
N PHE A 479 18.37 14.67 -22.59
CA PHE A 479 18.76 14.39 -23.95
C PHE A 479 18.61 15.61 -24.86
N GLY A 480 19.46 15.70 -25.88
CA GLY A 480 19.20 16.46 -27.07
C GLY A 480 19.35 15.48 -28.24
N TRP A 481 18.29 15.32 -29.02
CA TRP A 481 18.26 14.41 -30.15
C TRP A 481 18.58 15.16 -31.44
N ASP A 482 19.39 14.54 -32.31
CA ASP A 482 19.65 15.04 -33.67
C ASP A 482 18.65 14.40 -34.64
N ASN A 483 17.65 15.17 -35.07
CA ASN A 483 16.54 14.69 -35.90
C ASN A 483 16.95 14.11 -37.27
N GLY A 484 18.23 14.16 -37.64
CA GLY A 484 18.74 13.63 -38.90
C GLY A 484 19.51 12.31 -38.74
N ARG A 485 19.63 11.73 -37.56
CA ARG A 485 20.47 10.56 -37.27
C ARG A 485 19.76 9.54 -36.39
N GLU A 486 20.12 8.27 -36.63
CA GLU A 486 19.78 7.21 -35.69
C GLU A 486 20.67 7.32 -34.45
N GLU A 487 20.09 7.71 -33.34
CA GLU A 487 20.72 7.77 -32.02
C GLU A 487 20.00 6.85 -31.04
N THR A 488 20.74 6.22 -30.15
CA THR A 488 20.20 5.30 -29.17
C THR A 488 20.75 5.63 -27.78
N PHE A 489 19.83 5.71 -26.81
CA PHE A 489 20.15 5.63 -25.39
C PHE A 489 19.90 4.21 -24.92
N GLU A 490 20.85 3.63 -24.18
CA GLU A 490 20.74 2.29 -23.63
C GLU A 490 21.33 2.25 -22.21
N LEU A 491 20.50 1.92 -21.22
CA LEU A 491 20.86 1.83 -19.81
C LEU A 491 20.56 0.42 -19.31
N HIS A 492 21.56 -0.21 -18.70
CA HIS A 492 21.43 -1.54 -18.10
C HIS A 492 21.42 -1.45 -16.57
N LEU A 493 20.45 -2.10 -15.95
CA LEU A 493 20.39 -2.38 -14.53
C LEU A 493 20.55 -3.88 -14.33
N THR A 494 21.66 -4.30 -13.73
CA THR A 494 21.96 -5.73 -13.55
C THR A 494 21.91 -6.09 -12.07
N PRO A 495 20.90 -6.85 -11.64
CA PRO A 495 20.82 -7.38 -10.28
C PRO A 495 21.93 -8.41 -10.02
N THR A 496 22.22 -8.64 -8.73
CA THR A 496 23.11 -9.73 -8.31
C THR A 496 22.42 -11.10 -8.44
N HIS A 497 23.23 -12.15 -8.59
CA HIS A 497 22.76 -13.56 -8.60
C HIS A 497 21.77 -13.94 -9.72
N THR A 498 21.71 -13.17 -10.80
CA THR A 498 20.75 -13.38 -11.90
C THR A 498 21.38 -14.01 -13.15
N ASN A 499 22.63 -14.51 -13.09
CA ASN A 499 23.34 -15.04 -14.25
C ASN A 499 23.38 -14.06 -15.45
N GLY A 500 23.57 -12.77 -15.17
CA GLY A 500 23.64 -11.71 -16.17
C GLY A 500 22.29 -11.24 -16.74
N LYS A 501 21.16 -11.71 -16.19
CA LYS A 501 19.86 -11.14 -16.51
C LYS A 501 19.81 -9.70 -16.05
N LYS A 502 19.30 -8.81 -16.88
CA LYS A 502 19.27 -7.35 -16.65
C LYS A 502 17.94 -6.76 -17.05
N LEU A 503 17.64 -5.61 -16.48
CA LEU A 503 16.63 -4.68 -16.96
C LEU A 503 17.33 -3.69 -17.88
N GLU A 504 16.80 -3.48 -19.09
CA GLU A 504 17.35 -2.57 -20.08
C GLU A 504 16.32 -1.52 -20.47
N PHE A 505 16.69 -0.26 -20.30
CA PHE A 505 15.96 0.86 -20.88
C PHE A 505 16.63 1.23 -22.19
N ARG A 506 15.86 1.23 -23.27
CA ARG A 506 16.29 1.65 -24.58
C ARG A 506 15.38 2.74 -25.12
N ILE A 507 15.99 3.80 -25.64
CA ILE A 507 15.28 4.88 -26.31
C ILE A 507 15.91 5.08 -27.66
N ASP A 508 15.11 4.99 -28.69
CA ASP A 508 15.53 5.27 -30.09
C ASP A 508 14.36 5.92 -30.86
N ASN A 509 14.48 5.99 -32.18
CA ASN A 509 13.45 6.58 -33.06
C ASN A 509 12.08 5.87 -32.98
N ASN A 510 12.00 4.68 -32.39
CA ASN A 510 10.78 3.92 -32.20
C ASN A 510 10.12 4.22 -30.83
N GLY A 511 10.79 4.94 -29.95
CA GLY A 511 10.30 5.33 -28.64
C GLY A 511 11.08 4.73 -27.46
N ILE A 512 10.41 4.59 -26.32
CA ILE A 512 10.95 4.00 -25.10
C ILE A 512 10.64 2.51 -25.10
N GLU A 513 11.66 1.71 -24.99
CA GLU A 513 11.54 0.26 -24.81
C GLU A 513 12.09 -0.16 -23.45
N LEU A 514 11.36 -1.03 -22.79
CA LEU A 514 11.79 -1.70 -21.59
C LEU A 514 11.96 -3.18 -21.89
N ILE A 515 13.17 -3.68 -21.75
CA ILE A 515 13.53 -5.07 -22.07
C ILE A 515 13.87 -5.77 -20.76
N THR A 516 13.13 -6.83 -20.46
CA THR A 516 13.35 -7.63 -19.25
C THR A 516 13.44 -9.11 -19.59
N PRO A 517 14.09 -9.92 -18.73
CA PRO A 517 13.98 -11.37 -18.81
C PRO A 517 12.53 -11.84 -18.65
N THR A 518 12.17 -12.90 -19.34
CA THR A 518 10.85 -13.55 -19.32
C THR A 518 10.26 -13.77 -17.93
N ALA A 519 11.12 -14.08 -16.95
CA ALA A 519 10.69 -14.41 -15.60
C ALA A 519 10.26 -13.19 -14.76
N TRP A 520 10.54 -11.97 -15.21
CA TRP A 520 10.26 -10.74 -14.45
C TRP A 520 9.01 -10.00 -14.92
N LEU A 521 8.56 -10.30 -16.12
CA LEU A 521 7.27 -9.87 -16.64
C LEU A 521 6.53 -11.11 -17.12
N THR A 522 5.24 -11.16 -16.93
CA THR A 522 4.38 -12.27 -17.34
C THR A 522 4.35 -12.51 -18.85
N SER A 523 5.00 -11.67 -19.63
CA SER A 523 5.18 -11.85 -21.07
C SER A 523 6.59 -11.52 -21.52
N ASN A 524 7.14 -12.40 -22.39
CA ASN A 524 8.42 -12.24 -23.11
C ASN A 524 8.43 -11.05 -24.02
N LYS A 525 8.36 -9.82 -23.59
CA LYS A 525 8.28 -8.76 -24.59
C LYS A 525 9.01 -7.49 -24.18
N ARG A 526 9.65 -7.02 -25.17
CA ARG A 526 9.96 -5.68 -25.51
C ARG A 526 8.70 -4.83 -25.39
N LEU A 527 8.53 -4.13 -24.28
CA LEU A 527 7.45 -3.17 -24.12
C LEU A 527 7.84 -1.90 -24.87
N VAL A 528 7.29 -1.72 -26.06
CA VAL A 528 7.33 -0.41 -26.71
C VAL A 528 6.35 0.49 -25.95
N VAL A 529 6.91 1.31 -25.11
CA VAL A 529 6.11 2.19 -24.26
C VAL A 529 5.63 3.40 -25.06
N TYR A 530 6.33 3.78 -26.16
CA TYR A 530 6.08 5.09 -26.76
C TYR A 530 6.65 5.31 -28.16
N ASN A 531 5.92 6.07 -28.98
CA ASN A 531 6.36 6.51 -30.31
C ASN A 531 7.05 7.89 -30.31
N ALA A 532 7.57 8.37 -29.18
CA ALA A 532 8.24 9.65 -29.08
C ALA A 532 9.53 9.53 -28.28
N MET A 533 10.53 10.32 -28.65
CA MET A 533 11.80 10.39 -27.96
C MET A 533 11.72 11.39 -26.82
N PRO A 534 11.76 10.95 -25.55
CA PRO A 534 11.70 11.87 -24.42
C PRO A 534 12.95 12.75 -24.38
N THR A 535 12.81 13.95 -23.85
CA THR A 535 13.94 14.85 -23.61
C THR A 535 14.56 14.65 -22.21
N LYS A 536 13.87 13.93 -21.35
CA LYS A 536 14.30 13.64 -19.99
C LYS A 536 13.83 12.25 -19.55
N MET A 537 14.71 11.54 -18.86
CA MET A 537 14.41 10.31 -18.13
C MET A 537 14.83 10.46 -16.68
N HIS A 538 13.92 10.14 -15.75
CA HIS A 538 14.15 10.12 -14.32
C HIS A 538 13.81 8.73 -13.81
N ILE A 539 14.74 8.06 -13.12
CA ILE A 539 14.59 6.68 -12.68
C ILE A 539 14.90 6.60 -11.19
N PHE A 540 14.05 5.91 -10.45
CA PHE A 540 14.26 5.55 -9.06
C PHE A 540 14.44 4.05 -8.91
N ILE A 541 15.37 3.65 -8.07
CA ILE A 541 15.70 2.25 -7.78
C ILE A 541 15.60 2.05 -6.27
N ASP A 542 14.85 1.04 -5.86
CA ASP A 542 14.78 0.59 -4.47
C ASP A 542 14.77 -0.94 -4.40
N LEU A 543 15.95 -1.53 -4.24
CA LEU A 543 16.20 -2.96 -4.16
C LEU A 543 15.65 -3.74 -5.36
N ASN A 544 14.39 -4.14 -5.33
CA ASN A 544 13.73 -4.91 -6.37
C ASN A 544 12.68 -4.10 -7.15
N THR A 545 12.51 -2.83 -6.82
CA THR A 545 11.56 -1.94 -7.50
C THR A 545 12.31 -0.89 -8.31
N VAL A 546 11.86 -0.67 -9.54
CA VAL A 546 12.38 0.36 -10.44
C VAL A 546 11.22 1.15 -11.00
N GLU A 547 11.22 2.45 -10.78
CA GLU A 547 10.25 3.39 -11.33
C GLU A 547 10.92 4.31 -12.33
N TYR A 548 10.21 4.69 -13.38
CA TYR A 548 10.70 5.68 -14.33
C TYR A 548 9.64 6.72 -14.68
N PHE A 549 10.12 7.91 -14.97
CA PHE A 549 9.31 9.07 -15.35
C PHE A 549 10.01 9.75 -16.52
N ALA A 550 9.41 9.66 -17.70
CA ALA A 550 9.91 10.33 -18.89
C ALA A 550 9.15 11.63 -19.15
N ASP A 551 9.87 12.68 -19.61
CA ASP A 551 9.35 14.04 -19.81
C ASP A 551 8.49 14.55 -18.65
N ASP A 552 9.11 14.55 -17.45
CA ASP A 552 8.51 15.00 -16.20
C ASP A 552 7.23 14.23 -15.80
N GLY A 553 7.14 12.95 -16.16
CA GLY A 553 6.05 12.06 -15.79
C GLY A 553 4.89 12.05 -16.78
N ARG A 554 5.06 12.60 -17.98
CA ARG A 554 4.12 12.36 -19.07
C ARG A 554 3.97 10.87 -19.36
N TRP A 555 5.05 10.12 -19.20
CA TRP A 555 5.09 8.67 -19.28
C TRP A 555 5.81 8.12 -18.07
N SER A 556 5.13 7.30 -17.32
CA SER A 556 5.62 6.71 -16.10
C SER A 556 5.36 5.22 -16.08
N GLY A 557 6.10 4.52 -15.27
CA GLY A 557 5.88 3.10 -15.04
C GLY A 557 6.73 2.58 -13.91
N ALA A 558 6.30 1.45 -13.38
CA ALA A 558 6.96 0.77 -12.29
C ALA A 558 7.14 -0.71 -12.60
N ILE A 559 8.29 -1.24 -12.20
CA ILE A 559 8.61 -2.66 -12.32
C ILE A 559 9.07 -3.18 -10.97
N ARG A 560 8.50 -4.31 -10.57
CA ARG A 560 9.03 -5.13 -9.50
C ARG A 560 9.78 -6.33 -10.07
N LEU A 561 10.98 -6.59 -9.55
CA LEU A 561 11.80 -7.74 -9.90
C LEU A 561 11.51 -8.86 -8.88
N PRO A 562 10.71 -9.90 -9.23
CA PRO A 562 10.15 -10.82 -8.23
C PRO A 562 11.20 -11.67 -7.52
N ASP A 563 12.29 -12.05 -8.21
CA ASP A 563 13.32 -12.94 -7.68
C ASP A 563 14.74 -12.34 -7.78
N ALA A 564 14.82 -11.00 -7.79
CA ALA A 564 16.10 -10.33 -7.98
C ALA A 564 16.16 -9.04 -7.17
N SER A 565 17.35 -8.69 -6.71
CA SER A 565 17.63 -7.45 -6.00
C SER A 565 18.76 -6.69 -6.68
N LEU A 566 18.60 -5.39 -6.75
CA LEU A 566 19.65 -4.47 -7.17
C LEU A 566 20.61 -4.10 -6.02
N GLU A 567 20.43 -4.64 -4.83
CA GLU A 567 21.43 -4.56 -3.78
C GLU A 567 22.74 -5.16 -4.27
N LYS A 568 23.82 -4.39 -4.25
CA LYS A 568 25.12 -4.73 -4.87
C LYS A 568 25.05 -4.96 -6.38
N GLY A 569 23.93 -4.66 -7.02
CA GLY A 569 23.77 -4.67 -8.46
C GLY A 569 24.56 -3.56 -9.15
N THR A 570 24.41 -3.43 -10.46
CA THR A 570 25.14 -2.44 -11.26
C THR A 570 24.25 -1.64 -12.18
N VAL A 571 24.67 -0.40 -12.43
CA VAL A 571 24.13 0.52 -13.43
C VAL A 571 25.20 0.74 -14.48
N GLU A 572 24.86 0.60 -15.75
CA GLU A 572 25.77 0.83 -16.87
C GLU A 572 25.08 1.56 -18.01
N LEU A 573 25.60 2.73 -18.39
CA LEU A 573 25.19 3.45 -19.59
C LEU A 573 25.92 2.86 -20.81
N LYS A 574 25.25 2.00 -21.57
CA LYS A 574 25.81 1.30 -22.74
C LYS A 574 25.90 2.20 -23.96
N SER A 575 24.84 2.95 -24.23
CA SER A 575 24.78 3.88 -25.34
C SER A 575 24.17 5.20 -24.91
N ALA A 576 24.63 6.28 -25.51
CA ALA A 576 24.12 7.61 -25.26
C ALA A 576 24.08 8.40 -26.58
N PRO A 577 23.07 9.26 -26.80
CA PRO A 577 23.04 10.19 -27.90
C PRO A 577 24.19 11.18 -27.78
N ARG A 578 24.62 11.75 -28.90
CA ARG A 578 25.72 12.72 -28.93
C ARG A 578 25.50 13.93 -28.04
N MET A 579 24.26 14.38 -27.94
CA MET A 579 23.86 15.52 -27.14
C MET A 579 23.25 15.08 -25.80
N LEU A 580 23.90 14.18 -25.05
CA LEU A 580 23.56 13.90 -23.67
C LEU A 580 23.92 15.12 -22.81
N LYS A 581 22.87 15.87 -22.37
CA LYS A 581 23.05 17.14 -21.64
C LYS A 581 23.27 16.92 -20.14
N GLU A 582 22.72 15.84 -19.58
CA GLU A 582 22.87 15.44 -18.19
C GLU A 582 22.87 13.93 -18.07
N SER A 583 23.73 13.43 -17.19
CA SER A 583 23.82 12.02 -16.83
C SER A 583 24.25 11.94 -15.38
N SER A 584 23.28 11.94 -14.49
CA SER A 584 23.48 12.10 -13.05
C SER A 584 22.93 10.92 -12.28
N MET A 585 23.63 10.53 -11.22
CA MET A 585 23.19 9.50 -10.27
C MET A 585 23.45 9.96 -8.84
N TRP A 586 22.46 9.81 -7.99
CA TRP A 586 22.58 9.93 -6.53
C TRP A 586 22.37 8.56 -5.91
N TYR A 587 23.23 8.20 -4.97
CA TYR A 587 22.90 7.15 -4.02
C TYR A 587 21.88 7.68 -3.04
N LEU A 588 20.87 6.87 -2.75
CA LEU A 588 19.86 7.18 -1.76
C LEU A 588 20.18 6.45 -0.46
N ASN A 589 19.84 7.06 0.66
CA ASN A 589 20.10 6.49 1.98
C ASN A 589 18.85 6.60 2.83
N TYR A 590 17.94 5.68 2.62
CA TYR A 590 16.80 5.52 3.49
C TYR A 590 17.22 4.87 4.81
N LYS A 591 16.82 5.47 5.91
CA LYS A 591 16.95 4.88 7.24
C LYS A 591 15.54 4.59 7.73
N ALA A 592 15.16 3.33 7.71
CA ALA A 592 13.88 2.90 8.25
C ALA A 592 13.69 3.42 9.67
N HIS A 593 12.47 3.86 9.99
CA HIS A 593 12.13 4.26 11.34
C HIS A 593 12.36 3.08 12.29
N LYS A 594 13.08 3.28 13.38
CA LYS A 594 13.57 2.21 14.27
C LYS A 594 12.46 1.40 14.95
N SER A 595 11.22 1.90 14.95
CA SER A 595 10.13 1.34 15.74
C SER A 595 9.51 0.05 15.18
N ALA A 596 9.52 -0.14 13.85
CA ALA A 596 8.77 -1.23 13.22
C ALA A 596 9.59 -2.51 12.96
N TYR A 597 10.91 -2.49 13.16
CA TYR A 597 11.74 -3.65 12.81
C TYR A 597 12.28 -4.32 14.04
N LEU A 598 12.13 -5.65 14.10
CA LEU A 598 13.05 -6.49 14.86
C LEU A 598 14.46 -5.95 14.59
N GLN A 599 15.13 -5.40 15.60
CA GLN A 599 16.56 -5.19 15.48
C GLN A 599 17.12 -6.56 15.13
N GLN A 600 17.54 -6.74 13.87
CA GLN A 600 18.28 -7.93 13.51
C GLN A 600 19.51 -7.95 14.40
N ILE A 601 19.50 -8.95 15.28
CA ILE A 601 20.63 -9.32 16.13
C ILE A 601 21.64 -10.04 15.25
#